data_03229589f67f068fdd76228038ea5e38
#
_entry.id   03229589f67f068fdd76228038ea5e38
#
_cell.length_a   1.000
_cell.length_b   1.000
_cell.length_c   1.000
_cell.angle_alpha   90.00
_cell.angle_beta   90.00
_cell.angle_gamma   90.00
#
_symmetry.space_group_name_H-M   'P 1'
#
loop_
_entity.id
_entity.type
_entity.pdbx_description
1 polymer ?
#
loop_
_entity_poly.entity_id
_entity_poly.type
_entity_poly.pdbx_seq_one_letter_code
_entity_poly.pdbx_strand_id
1 'polypeptide(L)'
;LGFLSITVTAFIALFPGNLLGVECAAVFAIFTSQAWNMAFSAYQGFRSVPAELREAANVFKLSAWQRFWRLELPFSMPGLLWNMMMSMSGGWFFVVASEAISVANQSIKLPGIGSYIALAIEQRDLAAIGWAIGAMMVGVVLYNQLFFRPLLAWADKFRFEEAGNEI
;
A
#
# COMPACT_ATOMS: atom_id res chain seq x y z
N LEU A 1 -13.35 -12.24 0.19
CA LEU A 1 -14.51 -11.81 -0.63
C LEU A 1 -15.71 -11.41 0.24
N GLY A 2 -16.10 -12.19 1.28
CA GLY A 2 -17.24 -11.85 2.14
C GLY A 2 -17.09 -10.53 2.89
N PHE A 3 -15.89 -10.24 3.41
CA PHE A 3 -15.60 -8.96 4.08
C PHE A 3 -15.81 -7.77 3.15
N LEU A 4 -15.34 -7.88 1.91
CA LEU A 4 -15.49 -6.83 0.90
C LEU A 4 -16.98 -6.53 0.62
N SER A 5 -17.78 -7.57 0.45
CA SER A 5 -19.22 -7.42 0.20
C SER A 5 -19.95 -6.74 1.36
N ILE A 6 -19.63 -7.11 2.61
CA ILE A 6 -20.21 -6.48 3.80
C ILE A 6 -19.81 -5.01 3.89
N THR A 7 -18.53 -4.71 3.66
CA THR A 7 -18.02 -3.34 3.70
C THR A 7 -18.67 -2.46 2.64
N VAL A 8 -18.74 -2.95 1.39
CA VAL A 8 -19.40 -2.22 0.30
C VAL A 8 -20.87 -1.95 0.62
N THR A 9 -21.60 -2.95 1.12
CA THR A 9 -23.01 -2.79 1.51
C THR A 9 -23.17 -1.76 2.62
N ALA A 10 -22.28 -1.76 3.62
CA ALA A 10 -22.31 -0.80 4.72
C ALA A 10 -22.06 0.64 4.23
N PHE A 11 -21.06 0.84 3.37
CA PHE A 11 -20.76 2.17 2.82
C PHE A 11 -21.85 2.69 1.86
N ILE A 12 -22.46 1.81 1.06
CA ILE A 12 -23.60 2.19 0.22
C ILE A 12 -24.80 2.60 1.09
N ALA A 13 -25.04 1.91 2.20
CA ALA A 13 -26.11 2.24 3.13
C ALA A 13 -25.87 3.59 3.83
N LEU A 14 -24.62 3.96 4.09
CA LEU A 14 -24.26 5.26 4.68
C LEU A 14 -24.41 6.43 3.70
N PHE A 15 -24.22 6.19 2.40
CA PHE A 15 -24.27 7.20 1.35
C PHE A 15 -25.24 6.78 0.22
N PRO A 16 -26.54 6.71 0.49
CA PRO A 16 -27.51 6.25 -0.48
C PRO A 16 -27.56 7.16 -1.71
N GLY A 17 -27.44 6.57 -2.89
CA GLY A 17 -27.56 7.28 -4.17
C GLY A 17 -26.31 7.98 -4.69
N ASN A 18 -25.16 7.91 -3.98
CA ASN A 18 -23.89 8.49 -4.40
C ASN A 18 -22.82 7.44 -4.71
N LEU A 19 -22.07 7.64 -5.78
CA LEU A 19 -20.86 6.87 -6.10
C LEU A 19 -19.78 6.97 -4.99
N LEU A 20 -19.82 8.04 -4.17
CA LEU A 20 -18.91 8.24 -3.05
C LEU A 20 -18.92 7.07 -2.05
N GLY A 21 -20.06 6.43 -1.81
CA GLY A 21 -20.14 5.25 -0.95
C GLY A 21 -19.30 4.09 -1.48
N VAL A 22 -19.36 3.85 -2.77
CA VAL A 22 -18.57 2.78 -3.43
C VAL A 22 -17.09 3.13 -3.49
N GLU A 23 -16.74 4.38 -3.76
CA GLU A 23 -15.35 4.86 -3.75
C GLU A 23 -14.73 4.73 -2.35
N CYS A 24 -15.45 5.15 -1.32
CA CYS A 24 -15.01 4.97 0.07
C CYS A 24 -14.82 3.49 0.43
N ALA A 25 -15.72 2.62 -0.01
CA ALA A 25 -15.59 1.18 0.20
C ALA A 25 -14.35 0.62 -0.51
N ALA A 26 -14.06 1.04 -1.73
CA ALA A 26 -12.88 0.65 -2.49
C ALA A 26 -11.59 1.08 -1.78
N VAL A 27 -11.51 2.35 -1.36
CA VAL A 27 -10.36 2.89 -0.61
C VAL A 27 -10.17 2.13 0.70
N PHE A 28 -11.24 1.86 1.44
CA PHE A 28 -11.19 1.11 2.69
C PHE A 28 -10.70 -0.34 2.47
N ALA A 29 -11.16 -0.99 1.41
CA ALA A 29 -10.72 -2.35 1.06
C ALA A 29 -9.22 -2.39 0.73
N ILE A 30 -8.73 -1.43 -0.05
CA ILE A 30 -7.30 -1.29 -0.38
C ILE A 30 -6.49 -1.01 0.88
N PHE A 31 -6.93 -0.06 1.70
CA PHE A 31 -6.28 0.27 2.97
C PHE A 31 -6.16 -0.97 3.88
N THR A 32 -7.26 -1.71 4.08
CA THR A 32 -7.25 -2.88 4.95
C THR A 32 -6.33 -3.97 4.44
N SER A 33 -6.24 -4.15 3.12
CA SER A 33 -5.35 -5.14 2.51
C SER A 33 -3.87 -4.81 2.74
N GLN A 34 -3.52 -3.52 2.82
CA GLN A 34 -2.14 -3.04 2.99
C GLN A 34 -1.76 -2.82 4.46
N ALA A 35 -2.73 -2.45 5.31
CA ALA A 35 -2.48 -2.06 6.70
C ALA A 35 -1.77 -3.13 7.51
N TRP A 36 -2.17 -4.39 7.37
CA TRP A 36 -1.55 -5.52 8.08
C TRP A 36 -0.08 -5.69 7.71
N ASN A 37 0.22 -5.63 6.43
CA ASN A 37 1.58 -5.78 5.94
C ASN A 37 2.48 -4.64 6.43
N MET A 38 1.97 -3.41 6.39
CA MET A 38 2.70 -2.24 6.87
C MET A 38 2.88 -2.26 8.39
N ALA A 39 1.85 -2.66 9.15
CA ALA A 39 1.96 -2.79 10.60
C ALA A 39 3.00 -3.84 11.00
N PHE A 40 3.05 -4.96 10.30
CA PHE A 40 4.02 -6.02 10.54
C PHE A 40 5.45 -5.55 10.22
N SER A 41 5.63 -4.86 9.12
CA SER A 41 6.92 -4.28 8.72
C SER A 41 7.41 -3.22 9.73
N ALA A 42 6.51 -2.35 10.20
CA ALA A 42 6.83 -1.37 11.23
C ALA A 42 7.25 -2.05 12.54
N TYR A 43 6.51 -3.06 12.96
CA TYR A 43 6.84 -3.82 14.16
C TYR A 43 8.22 -4.48 14.07
N GLN A 44 8.52 -5.13 12.95
CA GLN A 44 9.84 -5.72 12.72
C GLN A 44 10.94 -4.67 12.71
N GLY A 45 10.73 -3.54 12.02
CA GLY A 45 11.66 -2.44 11.94
C GLY A 45 11.98 -1.87 13.33
N PHE A 46 10.99 -1.65 14.16
CA PHE A 46 11.19 -1.15 15.53
C PHE A 46 11.92 -2.16 16.42
N ARG A 47 11.70 -3.44 16.22
CA ARG A 47 12.42 -4.48 16.97
C ARG A 47 13.86 -4.69 16.54
N SER A 48 14.19 -4.37 15.29
CA SER A 48 15.53 -4.54 14.74
C SER A 48 16.51 -3.43 15.15
N VAL A 49 16.05 -2.40 15.86
CA VAL A 49 16.93 -1.33 16.38
C VAL A 49 17.97 -1.94 17.34
N PRO A 50 19.28 -1.77 17.07
CA PRO A 50 20.36 -2.29 17.91
C PRO A 50 20.27 -1.81 19.36
N ALA A 51 20.72 -2.68 20.29
CA ALA A 51 20.70 -2.37 21.72
C ALA A 51 21.54 -1.14 22.05
N GLU A 52 22.68 -0.98 21.39
CA GLU A 52 23.60 0.16 21.56
C GLU A 52 22.93 1.50 21.29
N LEU A 53 22.12 1.58 20.23
CA LEU A 53 21.37 2.80 19.91
C LEU A 53 20.26 3.08 20.93
N ARG A 54 19.66 2.03 21.48
CA ARG A 54 18.67 2.17 22.57
C ARG A 54 19.32 2.63 23.87
N GLU A 55 20.50 2.11 24.19
CA GLU A 55 21.28 2.53 25.33
C GLU A 55 21.72 3.98 25.19
N ALA A 56 22.21 4.39 24.03
CA ALA A 56 22.54 5.77 23.74
C ALA A 56 21.31 6.69 23.96
N ALA A 57 20.15 6.30 23.47
CA ALA A 57 18.90 7.05 23.68
C ALA A 57 18.54 7.19 25.17
N ASN A 58 18.82 6.17 25.97
CA ASN A 58 18.63 6.21 27.43
C ASN A 58 19.64 7.15 28.12
N VAL A 59 20.90 7.14 27.67
CA VAL A 59 21.93 8.06 28.18
C VAL A 59 21.55 9.52 27.92
N PHE A 60 21.00 9.81 26.74
CA PHE A 60 20.47 11.14 26.40
C PHE A 60 19.11 11.45 27.04
N LYS A 61 18.58 10.55 27.88
CA LYS A 61 17.27 10.71 28.56
C LYS A 61 16.12 11.07 27.62
N LEU A 62 16.11 10.50 26.42
CA LEU A 62 15.04 10.73 25.46
C LEU A 62 13.72 10.16 26.00
N SER A 63 12.65 10.95 25.93
CA SER A 63 11.31 10.46 26.21
C SER A 63 10.88 9.40 25.16
N ALA A 64 9.89 8.56 25.49
CA ALA A 64 9.39 7.54 24.58
C ALA A 64 8.97 8.12 23.22
N TRP A 65 8.34 9.29 23.21
CA TRP A 65 7.94 10.00 22.01
C TRP A 65 9.13 10.51 21.18
N GLN A 66 10.15 11.07 21.86
CA GLN A 66 11.37 11.52 21.20
C GLN A 66 12.18 10.35 20.64
N ARG A 67 12.24 9.23 21.37
CA ARG A 67 12.89 8.00 20.91
C ARG A 67 12.20 7.45 19.66
N PHE A 68 10.87 7.39 19.66
CA PHE A 68 10.11 6.97 18.48
C PHE A 68 10.43 7.81 17.25
N TRP A 69 10.34 9.15 17.33
CA TRP A 69 10.52 10.03 16.18
C TRP A 69 11.98 10.22 15.75
N ARG A 70 12.93 10.16 16.67
CA ARG A 70 14.35 10.44 16.37
C ARG A 70 15.19 9.19 16.15
N LEU A 71 14.77 8.04 16.64
CA LEU A 71 15.52 6.80 16.53
C LEU A 71 14.74 5.70 15.81
N GLU A 72 13.61 5.28 16.35
CA GLU A 72 12.92 4.08 15.87
C GLU A 72 12.33 4.27 14.49
N LEU A 73 11.67 5.38 14.23
CA LEU A 73 11.06 5.68 12.94
C LEU A 73 12.10 5.89 11.83
N PRO A 74 13.13 6.75 11.98
CA PRO A 74 14.16 6.91 10.97
C PRO A 74 14.92 5.62 10.67
N PHE A 75 15.26 4.87 11.70
CA PHE A 75 15.93 3.57 11.54
C PHE A 75 15.11 2.57 10.73
N SER A 76 13.81 2.52 10.97
CA SER A 76 12.89 1.59 10.29
C SER A 76 12.47 2.07 8.90
N MET A 77 12.71 3.33 8.54
CA MET A 77 12.20 3.94 7.31
C MET A 77 12.65 3.23 6.04
N PRO A 78 13.91 2.82 5.85
CA PRO A 78 14.33 2.10 4.66
C PRO A 78 13.57 0.79 4.47
N GLY A 79 13.42 0.01 5.54
CA GLY A 79 12.67 -1.25 5.52
C GLY A 79 11.18 -1.06 5.27
N LEU A 80 10.58 -0.03 5.87
CA LEU A 80 9.17 0.33 5.66
C LEU A 80 8.88 0.71 4.20
N LEU A 81 9.71 1.57 3.61
CA LEU A 81 9.55 2.00 2.22
C LEU A 81 9.77 0.85 1.25
N TRP A 82 10.76 0.00 1.51
CA TRP A 82 10.96 -1.20 0.70
C TRP A 82 9.74 -2.12 0.73
N ASN A 83 9.21 -2.38 1.93
CA ASN A 83 8.03 -3.21 2.08
C ASN A 83 6.76 -2.56 1.49
N MET A 84 6.63 -1.23 1.58
CA MET A 84 5.57 -0.48 0.92
C MET A 84 5.62 -0.67 -0.60
N MET A 85 6.81 -0.58 -1.19
CA MET A 85 7.01 -0.80 -2.62
C MET A 85 6.61 -2.22 -3.04
N MET A 86 7.05 -3.22 -2.28
CA MET A 86 6.68 -4.62 -2.54
C MET A 86 5.19 -4.86 -2.36
N SER A 87 4.59 -4.24 -1.34
CA SER A 87 3.16 -4.34 -1.05
C SER A 87 2.29 -3.69 -2.12
N MET A 88 2.75 -2.61 -2.74
CA MET A 88 2.01 -1.94 -3.83
C MET A 88 1.82 -2.84 -5.04
N SER A 89 2.71 -3.77 -5.31
CA SER A 89 2.52 -4.72 -6.41
C SER A 89 1.27 -5.59 -6.20
N GLY A 90 1.02 -6.02 -4.95
CA GLY A 90 -0.23 -6.68 -4.57
C GLY A 90 -1.42 -5.71 -4.51
N GLY A 91 -1.18 -4.45 -4.13
CA GLY A 91 -2.19 -3.39 -4.07
C GLY A 91 -2.88 -3.12 -5.40
N TRP A 92 -2.16 -3.19 -6.51
CA TRP A 92 -2.74 -3.04 -7.86
C TRP A 92 -3.82 -4.07 -8.17
N PHE A 93 -3.66 -5.30 -7.70
CA PHE A 93 -4.71 -6.31 -7.82
C PHE A 93 -5.99 -5.89 -7.08
N PHE A 94 -5.87 -5.35 -5.88
CA PHE A 94 -7.02 -4.86 -5.10
C PHE A 94 -7.67 -3.64 -5.72
N VAL A 95 -6.92 -2.75 -6.35
CA VAL A 95 -7.47 -1.61 -7.10
C VAL A 95 -8.35 -2.14 -8.25
N VAL A 96 -7.81 -3.00 -9.10
CA VAL A 96 -8.55 -3.59 -10.23
C VAL A 96 -9.78 -4.36 -9.74
N ALA A 97 -9.63 -5.16 -8.67
CA ALA A 97 -10.75 -5.92 -8.11
C ALA A 97 -11.83 -5.02 -7.49
N SER A 98 -11.45 -3.91 -6.85
CA SER A 98 -12.40 -2.99 -6.21
C SER A 98 -13.21 -2.16 -7.21
N GLU A 99 -12.67 -1.90 -8.40
CA GLU A 99 -13.37 -1.16 -9.46
C GLU A 99 -14.48 -1.97 -10.14
N ALA A 100 -14.40 -3.31 -10.06
CA ALA A 100 -15.36 -4.23 -10.68
C ALA A 100 -16.00 -5.15 -9.63
N ILE A 101 -16.74 -4.56 -8.67
CA ILE A 101 -17.35 -5.30 -7.57
C ILE A 101 -18.77 -5.73 -7.93
N SER A 102 -19.07 -7.03 -7.72
CA SER A 102 -20.44 -7.55 -7.79
C SER A 102 -20.99 -7.74 -6.38
N VAL A 103 -22.02 -6.99 -6.01
CA VAL A 103 -22.71 -7.10 -4.73
C VAL A 103 -24.18 -7.37 -4.96
N ALA A 104 -24.71 -8.44 -4.39
CA ALA A 104 -26.14 -8.78 -4.39
C ALA A 104 -26.80 -8.73 -5.79
N ASN A 105 -26.18 -9.37 -6.80
CA ASN A 105 -26.64 -9.37 -8.21
C ASN A 105 -26.58 -8.01 -8.94
N GLN A 106 -26.01 -6.99 -8.34
CA GLN A 106 -25.73 -5.73 -9.00
C GLN A 106 -24.22 -5.61 -9.24
N SER A 107 -23.82 -5.41 -10.48
CA SER A 107 -22.43 -5.07 -10.84
C SER A 107 -22.26 -3.56 -10.75
N ILE A 108 -21.56 -3.10 -9.71
CA ILE A 108 -21.24 -1.69 -9.56
C ILE A 108 -19.84 -1.51 -10.16
N LYS A 109 -19.74 -0.69 -11.21
CA LYS A 109 -18.47 -0.41 -11.89
C LYS A 109 -18.07 1.03 -11.60
N LEU A 110 -16.94 1.20 -10.93
CA LEU A 110 -16.29 2.51 -10.80
C LEU A 110 -15.50 2.83 -12.08
N PRO A 111 -15.41 4.10 -12.50
CA PRO A 111 -14.60 4.47 -13.66
C PRO A 111 -13.11 4.19 -13.36
N GLY A 112 -12.50 3.29 -14.12
CA GLY A 112 -11.10 2.92 -13.93
C GLY A 112 -10.67 1.77 -14.85
N ILE A 113 -9.38 1.40 -14.76
CA ILE A 113 -8.78 0.33 -15.55
C ILE A 113 -9.43 -1.02 -15.25
N GLY A 114 -9.79 -1.28 -13.99
CA GLY A 114 -10.44 -2.53 -13.59
C GLY A 114 -11.80 -2.72 -14.21
N SER A 115 -12.63 -1.67 -14.23
CA SER A 115 -13.92 -1.68 -14.92
C SER A 115 -13.80 -1.85 -16.44
N TYR A 116 -12.78 -1.23 -17.02
CA TYR A 116 -12.48 -1.39 -18.46
C TYR A 116 -12.10 -2.83 -18.79
N ILE A 117 -11.24 -3.45 -17.96
CA ILE A 117 -10.85 -4.86 -18.10
C ILE A 117 -12.09 -5.77 -17.98
N ALA A 118 -12.95 -5.53 -16.97
CA ALA A 118 -14.16 -6.32 -16.78
C ALA A 118 -15.08 -6.24 -18.00
N LEU A 119 -15.25 -5.06 -18.59
CA LEU A 119 -16.06 -4.86 -19.78
C LEU A 119 -15.44 -5.56 -21.00
N ALA A 120 -14.12 -5.46 -21.19
CA ALA A 120 -13.40 -6.11 -22.27
C ALA A 120 -13.49 -7.64 -22.18
N ILE A 121 -13.47 -8.20 -20.98
CA ILE A 121 -13.69 -9.64 -20.73
C ILE A 121 -15.11 -10.04 -21.12
N GLU A 122 -16.12 -9.27 -20.71
CA GLU A 122 -17.53 -9.51 -21.07
C GLU A 122 -17.72 -9.52 -22.59
N GLN A 123 -17.06 -8.59 -23.30
CA GLN A 123 -17.12 -8.47 -24.76
C GLN A 123 -16.19 -9.44 -25.49
N ARG A 124 -15.36 -10.19 -24.77
CA ARG A 124 -14.33 -11.10 -25.34
C ARG A 124 -13.34 -10.41 -26.27
N ASP A 125 -13.08 -9.12 -26.05
CA ASP A 125 -12.12 -8.35 -26.82
C ASP A 125 -10.72 -8.49 -26.25
N LEU A 126 -9.96 -9.42 -26.82
CA LEU A 126 -8.57 -9.70 -26.41
C LEU A 126 -7.63 -8.51 -26.69
N ALA A 127 -7.90 -7.70 -27.69
CA ALA A 127 -7.09 -6.53 -28.00
C ALA A 127 -7.28 -5.45 -26.93
N ALA A 128 -8.51 -5.18 -26.52
CA ALA A 128 -8.82 -4.25 -25.43
C ALA A 128 -8.20 -4.69 -24.11
N ILE A 129 -8.25 -5.98 -23.78
CA ILE A 129 -7.58 -6.54 -22.58
C ILE A 129 -6.07 -6.30 -22.67
N GLY A 130 -5.44 -6.56 -23.81
CA GLY A 130 -4.01 -6.34 -24.03
C GLY A 130 -3.60 -4.88 -23.80
N TRP A 131 -4.36 -3.94 -24.34
CA TRP A 131 -4.13 -2.50 -24.15
C TRP A 131 -4.29 -2.07 -22.68
N ALA A 132 -5.29 -2.59 -21.99
CA ALA A 132 -5.51 -2.30 -20.56
C ALA A 132 -4.36 -2.81 -19.67
N ILE A 133 -3.90 -4.03 -19.92
CA ILE A 133 -2.74 -4.60 -19.22
C ILE A 133 -1.48 -3.77 -19.50
N GLY A 134 -1.24 -3.40 -20.76
CA GLY A 134 -0.12 -2.55 -21.14
C GLY A 134 -0.16 -1.19 -20.45
N ALA A 135 -1.31 -0.53 -20.42
CA ALA A 135 -1.50 0.75 -19.72
C ALA A 135 -1.25 0.61 -18.20
N MET A 136 -1.74 -0.48 -17.61
CA MET A 136 -1.50 -0.76 -16.18
C MET A 136 -0.02 -0.99 -15.89
N MET A 137 0.68 -1.75 -16.72
CA MET A 137 2.13 -1.97 -16.57
C MET A 137 2.91 -0.65 -16.66
N VAL A 138 2.59 0.20 -17.62
CA VAL A 138 3.20 1.53 -17.76
C VAL A 138 2.91 2.37 -16.51
N GLY A 139 1.68 2.39 -16.03
CA GLY A 139 1.29 3.10 -14.79
C GLY A 139 2.08 2.62 -13.57
N VAL A 140 2.22 1.32 -13.38
CA VAL A 140 2.99 0.71 -12.29
C VAL A 140 4.47 1.12 -12.37
N VAL A 141 5.07 1.04 -13.56
CA VAL A 141 6.48 1.42 -13.77
C VAL A 141 6.69 2.91 -13.52
N LEU A 142 5.83 3.77 -14.05
CA LEU A 142 5.91 5.22 -13.83
C LEU A 142 5.77 5.56 -12.34
N TYR A 143 4.78 4.98 -11.67
CA TYR A 143 4.58 5.20 -10.24
C TYR A 143 5.80 4.76 -9.42
N ASN A 144 6.37 3.61 -9.74
CA ASN A 144 7.56 3.08 -9.08
C ASN A 144 8.77 4.00 -9.29
N GLN A 145 9.01 4.45 -10.51
CA GLN A 145 10.15 5.30 -10.85
C GLN A 145 10.03 6.73 -10.30
N LEU A 146 8.83 7.32 -10.37
CA LEU A 146 8.63 8.73 -10.00
C LEU A 146 8.37 8.92 -8.51
N PHE A 147 7.80 7.93 -7.84
CA PHE A 147 7.41 8.04 -6.43
C PHE A 147 8.34 7.26 -5.50
N PHE A 148 8.51 5.96 -5.72
CA PHE A 148 9.28 5.13 -4.80
C PHE A 148 10.79 5.34 -4.90
N ARG A 149 11.32 5.54 -6.09
CA ARG A 149 12.76 5.71 -6.27
C ARG A 149 13.33 6.92 -5.53
N PRO A 150 12.74 8.13 -5.62
CA PRO A 150 13.19 9.27 -4.83
C PRO A 150 12.98 9.08 -3.32
N LEU A 151 11.89 8.40 -2.91
CA LEU A 151 11.63 8.11 -1.49
C LEU A 151 12.67 7.13 -0.91
N LEU A 152 13.03 6.10 -1.65
CA LEU A 152 14.07 5.16 -1.24
C LEU A 152 15.43 5.85 -1.14
N ALA A 153 15.79 6.68 -2.12
CA ALA A 153 17.03 7.46 -2.09
C ALA A 153 17.07 8.43 -0.90
N TRP A 154 15.91 8.99 -0.52
CA TRP A 154 15.82 9.80 0.69
C TRP A 154 15.97 8.97 1.97
N ALA A 155 15.38 7.79 2.00
CA ALA A 155 15.44 6.89 3.15
C ALA A 155 16.83 6.27 3.37
N ASP A 156 17.62 6.12 2.32
CA ASP A 156 19.00 5.62 2.41
C ASP A 156 19.91 6.50 3.30
N LYS A 157 19.53 7.77 3.52
CA LYS A 157 20.21 8.64 4.50
C LYS A 157 20.12 8.13 5.94
N PHE A 158 19.10 7.32 6.24
CA PHE A 158 18.85 6.77 7.57
C PHE A 158 19.33 5.31 7.70
N ARG A 159 19.99 4.80 6.65
CA ARG A 159 20.55 3.47 6.68
C ARG A 159 21.74 3.45 7.64
N PHE A 160 21.61 2.66 8.68
CA PHE A 160 22.73 2.38 9.57
C PHE A 160 23.57 1.27 8.92
N GLU A 161 24.66 1.65 8.32
CA GLU A 161 25.70 0.69 7.92
C GLU A 161 26.55 0.43 9.16
N GLU A 162 26.57 -0.82 9.63
CA GLU A 162 27.60 -1.26 10.56
C GLU A 162 28.95 -1.09 9.83
N ALA A 163 29.65 -0.03 10.16
CA ALA A 163 31.03 0.16 9.76
C ALA A 163 31.88 -0.89 10.46
N GLY A 164 31.99 -2.08 9.88
CA GLY A 164 32.77 -3.12 10.53
C GLY A 164 32.68 -4.52 9.95
N ASN A 165 32.68 -4.68 8.63
CA ASN A 165 33.07 -5.97 8.03
C ASN A 165 33.87 -5.76 6.75
N GLU A 166 34.88 -4.90 6.82
CA GLU A 166 36.03 -4.96 5.91
C GLU A 166 37.27 -5.25 6.75
N ILE A 167 37.49 -6.51 7.08
CA ILE A 167 38.84 -7.09 7.34
C ILE A 167 38.87 -8.45 6.66
#